data_61e014f7f4cfb3b7c2209288735651f0
#
_entry.id   61e014f7f4cfb3b7c2209288735651f0
#
_cell.length_a   1.000
_cell.length_b   1.000
_cell.length_c   1.000
_cell.angle_alpha   90.00
_cell.angle_beta   90.00
_cell.angle_gamma   90.00
#
_symmetry.space_group_name_H-M   'P 1'
#
loop_
_entity.id
_entity.type
_entity.pdbx_description
1 polymer ?
#
loop_
_entity_poly.entity_id
_entity_poly.type
_entity_poly.pdbx_seq_one_letter_code
_entity_poly.pdbx_strand_id
1 'polypeptide(L)'
;GYLKADFTQERFHTDFTTWYLGWIASQVDLHDPAHHKHINPHQLLDNLADYDFPAYEGFLTSLGVSMHLSWHFGYFTRAQYPLGISLMADIIRSGAGKNPFWITEMQGGNVTASGREVLCPTAREITQWLWTGIAAGAEGVIFWTLNQRASALEAGEWGMLDFQGRPSDRLPAASEVARTAKAHKSFFRE
;
A
#
# COMPACT_ATOMS: atom_id res chain seq x y z
N GLY A 1 -21.97 -15.00 24.80
CA GLY A 1 -20.94 -14.48 25.65
C GLY A 1 -20.05 -13.58 24.84
N TYR A 2 -19.92 -12.33 25.25
CA TYR A 2 -18.93 -11.42 24.65
C TYR A 2 -17.55 -11.97 25.02
N LEU A 3 -16.72 -12.27 24.01
CA LEU A 3 -15.30 -12.50 24.22
C LEU A 3 -14.73 -11.23 24.86
N LYS A 4 -14.24 -11.32 26.07
CA LYS A 4 -13.44 -10.22 26.64
C LYS A 4 -12.21 -10.09 25.77
N ALA A 5 -12.03 -8.93 25.14
CA ALA A 5 -10.79 -8.62 24.46
C ALA A 5 -9.63 -8.79 25.46
N ASP A 6 -8.65 -9.61 25.11
CA ASP A 6 -7.45 -9.76 25.93
C ASP A 6 -6.46 -8.64 25.53
N PHE A 7 -6.67 -7.47 26.11
CA PHE A 7 -5.82 -6.30 25.89
C PHE A 7 -4.34 -6.57 26.16
N THR A 8 -4.04 -7.56 27.01
CA THR A 8 -2.65 -7.96 27.30
C THR A 8 -2.03 -8.63 26.11
N GLN A 9 -2.77 -9.52 25.42
CA GLN A 9 -2.30 -10.19 24.23
C GLN A 9 -2.16 -9.24 23.05
N GLU A 10 -3.15 -8.39 22.81
CA GLU A 10 -3.11 -7.37 21.75
C GLU A 10 -1.89 -6.46 21.95
N ARG A 11 -1.68 -5.94 23.17
CA ARG A 11 -0.53 -5.11 23.47
C ARG A 11 0.80 -5.86 23.30
N PHE A 12 0.86 -7.13 23.70
CA PHE A 12 2.06 -7.94 23.47
C PHE A 12 2.40 -8.05 21.98
N HIS A 13 1.39 -8.26 21.10
CA HIS A 13 1.61 -8.32 19.66
C HIS A 13 2.17 -7.00 19.11
N THR A 14 1.59 -5.88 19.49
CA THR A 14 2.05 -4.56 19.07
C THR A 14 3.46 -4.26 19.56
N ASP A 15 3.74 -4.49 20.84
CA ASP A 15 5.06 -4.26 21.47
C ASP A 15 6.13 -5.19 20.86
N PHE A 16 5.80 -6.47 20.65
CA PHE A 16 6.71 -7.44 20.02
C PHE A 16 7.01 -7.08 18.56
N THR A 17 6.00 -6.73 17.78
CA THR A 17 6.16 -6.32 16.39
C THR A 17 7.04 -5.08 16.30
N THR A 18 6.80 -4.10 17.16
CA THR A 18 7.60 -2.87 17.21
C THR A 18 9.05 -3.16 17.57
N TRP A 19 9.29 -3.97 18.60
CA TRP A 19 10.63 -4.40 18.99
C TRP A 19 11.34 -5.15 17.86
N TYR A 20 10.65 -6.10 17.23
CA TYR A 20 11.22 -6.94 16.17
C TYR A 20 11.60 -6.11 14.92
N LEU A 21 10.72 -5.20 14.49
CA LEU A 21 11.00 -4.30 13.37
C LEU A 21 12.16 -3.34 13.70
N GLY A 22 12.19 -2.79 14.90
CA GLY A 22 13.29 -1.95 15.37
C GLY A 22 14.61 -2.71 15.44
N TRP A 23 14.59 -3.99 15.87
CA TRP A 23 15.77 -4.85 15.87
C TRP A 23 16.27 -5.10 14.42
N ILE A 24 15.37 -5.44 13.47
CA ILE A 24 15.76 -5.59 12.05
C ILE A 24 16.37 -4.29 11.53
N ALA A 25 15.74 -3.14 11.78
CA ALA A 25 16.24 -1.85 11.37
C ALA A 25 17.64 -1.58 11.91
N SER A 26 17.90 -1.93 13.19
CA SER A 26 19.23 -1.79 13.80
C SER A 26 20.29 -2.68 13.14
N GLN A 27 19.91 -3.87 12.67
CA GLN A 27 20.84 -4.74 11.92
C GLN A 27 21.20 -4.14 10.56
N VAL A 28 20.24 -3.50 9.88
CA VAL A 28 20.52 -2.75 8.64
C VAL A 28 21.49 -1.60 8.93
N ASP A 29 21.26 -0.84 10.00
CA ASP A 29 22.14 0.29 10.37
C ASP A 29 23.58 -0.13 10.68
N LEU A 30 23.80 -1.34 11.18
CA LEU A 30 25.14 -1.86 11.43
C LEU A 30 25.94 -2.12 10.15
N HIS A 31 25.26 -2.42 9.03
CA HIS A 31 25.92 -2.85 7.80
C HIS A 31 25.77 -1.81 6.67
N ASP A 32 24.66 -1.09 6.65
CA ASP A 32 24.37 -0.06 5.64
C ASP A 32 23.49 1.05 6.24
N PRO A 33 24.06 1.95 7.06
CA PRO A 33 23.30 3.00 7.75
C PRO A 33 22.67 4.03 6.81
N ALA A 34 23.10 4.10 5.56
CA ALA A 34 22.53 5.00 4.56
C ALA A 34 21.34 4.39 3.80
N HIS A 35 21.06 3.10 4.00
CA HIS A 35 19.98 2.43 3.29
C HIS A 35 18.60 2.86 3.78
N HIS A 36 17.66 3.00 2.84
CA HIS A 36 16.27 3.28 3.18
C HIS A 36 15.62 2.07 3.87
N LYS A 37 14.93 2.36 4.97
CA LYS A 37 14.19 1.36 5.76
C LYS A 37 12.70 1.63 5.64
N HIS A 38 11.97 0.63 5.22
CA HIS A 38 10.56 0.73 4.86
C HIS A 38 9.80 -0.52 5.29
N ILE A 39 8.56 -0.36 5.70
CA ILE A 39 7.61 -1.47 5.88
C ILE A 39 6.35 -1.22 5.07
N ASN A 40 5.66 -2.31 4.75
CA ASN A 40 4.41 -2.31 4.00
C ASN A 40 3.29 -2.96 4.82
N PRO A 41 2.61 -2.24 5.73
CA PRO A 41 1.44 -2.75 6.44
C PRO A 41 0.37 -3.27 5.49
N HIS A 42 -0.11 -4.46 5.78
CA HIS A 42 -1.09 -5.18 4.98
C HIS A 42 -2.44 -5.22 5.69
N GLN A 43 -3.56 -5.20 4.94
CA GLN A 43 -4.91 -5.23 5.50
C GLN A 43 -5.10 -4.23 6.66
N LEU A 44 -4.65 -3.01 6.46
CA LEU A 44 -4.55 -2.00 7.52
C LEU A 44 -5.86 -1.75 8.26
N LEU A 45 -7.00 -1.73 7.54
CA LEU A 45 -8.31 -1.47 8.15
C LEU A 45 -8.77 -2.60 9.10
N ASP A 46 -8.30 -3.82 8.87
CA ASP A 46 -8.59 -4.97 9.72
C ASP A 46 -7.61 -5.06 10.91
N ASN A 47 -6.37 -4.57 10.75
CA ASN A 47 -5.25 -4.81 11.65
C ASN A 47 -4.61 -3.52 12.21
N LEU A 48 -5.33 -2.40 12.22
CA LEU A 48 -4.77 -1.10 12.63
C LEU A 48 -4.17 -1.13 14.06
N ALA A 49 -4.78 -1.90 14.95
CA ALA A 49 -4.34 -2.02 16.33
C ALA A 49 -2.99 -2.77 16.50
N ASP A 50 -2.54 -3.49 15.47
CA ASP A 50 -1.29 -4.25 15.50
C ASP A 50 -0.04 -3.37 15.28
N TYR A 51 -0.22 -2.10 14.91
CA TYR A 51 0.85 -1.19 14.52
C TYR A 51 1.01 -0.02 15.49
N ASP A 52 2.21 0.18 15.99
CA ASP A 52 2.62 1.40 16.73
C ASP A 52 3.38 2.34 15.78
N PHE A 53 2.65 2.97 14.88
CA PHE A 53 3.24 3.88 13.89
C PHE A 53 4.08 5.01 14.50
N PRO A 54 3.69 5.66 15.62
CA PRO A 54 4.55 6.65 16.27
C PRO A 54 5.93 6.12 16.65
N ALA A 55 6.03 4.87 17.12
CA ALA A 55 7.32 4.25 17.45
C ALA A 55 8.17 3.98 16.19
N TYR A 56 7.54 3.70 15.05
CA TYR A 56 8.23 3.39 13.79
C TYR A 56 8.94 4.59 13.19
N GLU A 57 8.48 5.83 13.45
CA GLU A 57 9.15 7.06 13.03
C GLU A 57 10.61 7.11 13.49
N GLY A 58 10.93 6.47 14.63
CA GLY A 58 12.26 6.45 15.22
C GLY A 58 13.29 5.62 14.46
N PHE A 59 12.87 4.66 13.65
CA PHE A 59 13.79 3.73 12.97
C PHE A 59 13.50 3.50 11.48
N LEU A 60 12.35 3.90 10.97
CA LEU A 60 12.05 3.86 9.53
C LEU A 60 12.39 5.19 8.87
N THR A 61 12.69 5.14 7.57
CA THR A 61 12.91 6.32 6.72
C THR A 61 11.70 6.66 5.87
N SER A 62 10.76 5.73 5.75
CA SER A 62 9.46 5.90 5.09
C SER A 62 8.48 4.85 5.58
N LEU A 63 7.20 5.13 5.46
CA LEU A 63 6.12 4.19 5.78
C LEU A 63 5.32 3.88 4.51
N GLY A 64 4.99 2.62 4.31
CA GLY A 64 4.17 2.17 3.19
C GLY A 64 2.79 1.74 3.58
N VAL A 65 2.01 1.36 2.59
CA VAL A 65 0.72 0.70 2.77
C VAL A 65 0.35 -0.11 1.54
N SER A 66 -0.21 -1.28 1.79
CA SER A 66 -0.83 -2.11 0.75
C SER A 66 -2.28 -1.69 0.54
N MET A 67 -2.65 -1.38 -0.70
CA MET A 67 -4.00 -0.98 -1.13
C MET A 67 -4.50 -1.87 -2.28
N HIS A 68 -4.78 -3.13 -1.97
CA HIS A 68 -5.48 -4.04 -2.87
C HIS A 68 -6.98 -3.88 -2.67
N LEU A 69 -7.64 -3.10 -3.52
CA LEU A 69 -9.01 -2.64 -3.30
C LEU A 69 -10.03 -3.78 -3.23
N SER A 70 -9.89 -4.78 -4.10
CA SER A 70 -10.73 -5.97 -4.09
C SER A 70 -10.49 -6.92 -2.91
N TRP A 71 -9.44 -6.69 -2.13
CA TRP A 71 -9.09 -7.52 -0.99
C TRP A 71 -9.27 -6.78 0.34
N HIS A 72 -8.67 -5.56 0.45
CA HIS A 72 -8.58 -4.84 1.71
C HIS A 72 -9.79 -3.93 1.97
N PHE A 73 -10.58 -3.61 0.94
CA PHE A 73 -11.65 -2.63 1.03
C PHE A 73 -13.05 -3.25 1.07
N GLY A 74 -13.19 -4.43 1.68
CA GLY A 74 -14.46 -5.13 1.79
C GLY A 74 -15.60 -4.37 2.52
N TYR A 75 -15.27 -3.25 3.16
CA TYR A 75 -16.24 -2.33 3.77
C TYR A 75 -16.79 -1.29 2.78
N PHE A 76 -16.20 -1.18 1.59
CA PHE A 76 -16.55 -0.19 0.58
C PHE A 76 -17.12 -0.85 -0.67
N THR A 77 -18.10 -0.22 -1.26
CA THR A 77 -18.50 -0.56 -2.63
C THR A 77 -17.43 -0.06 -3.62
N ARG A 78 -17.41 -0.61 -4.83
CA ARG A 78 -16.48 -0.19 -5.89
C ARG A 78 -16.50 1.33 -6.15
N ALA A 79 -17.69 1.96 -6.09
CA ALA A 79 -17.83 3.41 -6.26
C ALA A 79 -17.19 4.21 -5.12
N GLN A 80 -16.99 3.60 -3.95
CA GLN A 80 -16.42 4.20 -2.75
C GLN A 80 -14.91 3.94 -2.60
N TYR A 81 -14.29 3.18 -3.49
CA TYR A 81 -12.85 2.88 -3.39
C TYR A 81 -11.96 4.14 -3.31
N PRO A 82 -12.24 5.24 -4.05
CA PRO A 82 -11.45 6.46 -3.85
C PRO A 82 -11.53 7.04 -2.43
N LEU A 83 -12.68 6.90 -1.77
CA LEU A 83 -12.83 7.29 -0.36
C LEU A 83 -11.98 6.39 0.56
N GLY A 84 -11.99 5.07 0.30
CA GLY A 84 -11.15 4.12 1.02
C GLY A 84 -9.65 4.40 0.86
N ILE A 85 -9.21 4.75 -0.36
CA ILE A 85 -7.82 5.14 -0.64
C ILE A 85 -7.46 6.41 0.16
N SER A 86 -8.33 7.43 0.13
CA SER A 86 -8.10 8.67 0.86
C SER A 86 -7.99 8.43 2.37
N LEU A 87 -8.90 7.63 2.93
CA LEU A 87 -8.88 7.26 4.36
C LEU A 87 -7.58 6.55 4.73
N MET A 88 -7.17 5.53 3.97
CA MET A 88 -5.94 4.79 4.26
C MET A 88 -4.70 5.66 4.08
N ALA A 89 -4.67 6.51 3.07
CA ALA A 89 -3.57 7.45 2.86
C ALA A 89 -3.45 8.44 4.03
N ASP A 90 -4.56 8.96 4.57
CA ASP A 90 -4.55 9.85 5.72
C ASP A 90 -4.07 9.15 7.00
N ILE A 91 -4.47 7.90 7.22
CA ILE A 91 -3.99 7.08 8.35
C ILE A 91 -2.48 6.90 8.26
N ILE A 92 -1.98 6.46 7.11
CA ILE A 92 -0.54 6.22 6.92
C ILE A 92 0.28 7.51 6.96
N ARG A 93 -0.20 8.59 6.34
CA ARG A 93 0.46 9.89 6.42
C ARG A 93 0.59 10.36 7.87
N SER A 94 -0.48 10.20 8.67
CA SER A 94 -0.45 10.54 10.10
C SER A 94 0.52 9.64 10.87
N GLY A 95 0.54 8.34 10.55
CA GLY A 95 1.43 7.37 11.17
C GLY A 95 2.91 7.53 10.77
N ALA A 96 3.18 8.02 9.58
CA ALA A 96 4.54 8.29 9.11
C ALA A 96 5.21 9.49 9.81
N GLY A 97 4.41 10.36 10.44
CA GLY A 97 4.91 11.55 11.13
C GLY A 97 5.63 12.48 10.16
N LYS A 98 6.92 12.71 10.38
CA LYS A 98 7.79 13.54 9.50
C LYS A 98 8.35 12.79 8.30
N ASN A 99 8.23 11.45 8.29
CA ASN A 99 8.76 10.64 7.20
C ASN A 99 7.78 10.63 6.01
N PRO A 100 8.27 10.46 4.78
CA PRO A 100 7.42 10.26 3.63
C PRO A 100 6.60 8.97 3.74
N PHE A 101 5.41 8.96 3.14
CA PHE A 101 4.66 7.73 2.97
C PHE A 101 4.48 7.35 1.50
N TRP A 102 4.32 6.04 1.26
CA TRP A 102 4.17 5.46 -0.07
C TRP A 102 2.98 4.51 -0.10
N ILE A 103 2.32 4.42 -1.24
CA ILE A 103 1.43 3.31 -1.55
C ILE A 103 2.30 2.24 -2.20
N THR A 104 2.69 1.22 -1.44
CA THR A 104 3.70 0.24 -1.86
C THR A 104 3.16 -1.00 -2.51
N GLU A 105 1.85 -1.18 -2.46
CA GLU A 105 1.14 -2.18 -3.25
C GLU A 105 -0.24 -1.66 -3.65
N MET A 106 -0.35 -1.09 -4.84
CA MET A 106 -1.65 -0.76 -5.41
C MET A 106 -2.07 -1.85 -6.40
N GLN A 107 -3.33 -2.23 -6.38
CA GLN A 107 -3.88 -3.22 -7.32
C GLN A 107 -3.69 -2.77 -8.78
N GLY A 108 -2.89 -3.53 -9.55
CA GLY A 108 -2.59 -3.20 -10.95
C GLY A 108 -3.48 -3.90 -11.97
N GLY A 109 -3.98 -5.09 -11.63
CA GLY A 109 -4.70 -5.97 -12.57
C GLY A 109 -5.93 -6.63 -11.97
N ASN A 110 -6.42 -7.60 -12.71
CA ASN A 110 -7.58 -8.40 -12.34
C ASN A 110 -7.30 -9.31 -11.14
N VAL A 111 -8.33 -9.54 -10.38
CA VAL A 111 -8.40 -10.54 -9.30
C VAL A 111 -9.58 -11.44 -9.56
N THR A 112 -9.40 -12.73 -9.38
CA THR A 112 -10.43 -13.75 -9.57
C THR A 112 -10.53 -14.70 -8.38
N ALA A 113 -9.42 -15.16 -7.84
CA ALA A 113 -9.38 -16.17 -6.78
C ALA A 113 -8.66 -15.70 -5.52
N SER A 114 -7.63 -14.85 -5.65
CA SER A 114 -6.77 -14.46 -4.52
C SER A 114 -7.31 -13.30 -3.69
N GLY A 115 -8.33 -12.56 -4.17
CA GLY A 115 -8.99 -11.47 -3.44
C GLY A 115 -10.32 -11.85 -2.83
N ARG A 116 -10.94 -10.94 -2.11
CA ARG A 116 -12.30 -11.12 -1.56
C ARG A 116 -13.37 -10.98 -2.64
N GLU A 117 -13.14 -10.14 -3.63
CA GLU A 117 -14.08 -9.87 -4.71
C GLU A 117 -13.39 -9.95 -6.06
N VAL A 118 -14.11 -10.50 -7.05
CA VAL A 118 -13.66 -10.48 -8.44
C VAL A 118 -13.67 -9.04 -8.95
N LEU A 119 -12.53 -8.53 -9.32
CA LEU A 119 -12.37 -7.17 -9.78
C LEU A 119 -11.28 -7.07 -10.85
N CYS A 120 -11.60 -6.44 -11.97
CA CYS A 120 -10.60 -5.93 -12.90
C CYS A 120 -10.72 -4.40 -12.93
N PRO A 121 -9.69 -3.66 -12.49
CA PRO A 121 -9.73 -2.20 -12.57
C PRO A 121 -9.73 -1.73 -14.02
N THR A 122 -10.44 -0.66 -14.27
CA THR A 122 -10.40 0.05 -15.57
C THR A 122 -9.25 1.06 -15.58
N ALA A 123 -8.83 1.49 -16.77
CA ALA A 123 -7.85 2.58 -16.94
C ALA A 123 -8.27 3.87 -16.19
N ARG A 124 -9.57 4.18 -16.18
CA ARG A 124 -10.12 5.35 -15.49
C ARG A 124 -10.00 5.22 -13.97
N GLU A 125 -10.25 4.04 -13.42
CA GLU A 125 -10.08 3.78 -11.99
C GLU A 125 -8.61 3.89 -11.58
N ILE A 126 -7.68 3.32 -12.34
CA ILE A 126 -6.24 3.48 -12.10
C ILE A 126 -5.84 4.96 -12.08
N THR A 127 -6.31 5.75 -13.04
CA THR A 127 -6.08 7.20 -13.08
C THR A 127 -6.61 7.88 -11.82
N GLN A 128 -7.86 7.58 -11.43
CA GLN A 128 -8.49 8.17 -10.26
C GLN A 128 -7.77 7.77 -8.97
N TRP A 129 -7.42 6.49 -8.81
CA TRP A 129 -6.75 5.99 -7.61
C TRP A 129 -5.37 6.62 -7.41
N LEU A 130 -4.61 6.74 -8.51
CA LEU A 130 -3.31 7.41 -8.47
C LEU A 130 -3.43 8.88 -8.07
N TRP A 131 -4.35 9.62 -8.68
CA TRP A 131 -4.54 11.03 -8.32
C TRP A 131 -5.04 11.19 -6.89
N THR A 132 -5.89 10.28 -6.39
CA THR A 132 -6.32 10.29 -4.99
C THR A 132 -5.13 10.08 -4.04
N GLY A 133 -4.25 9.12 -4.31
CA GLY A 133 -3.05 8.87 -3.51
C GLY A 133 -2.07 10.04 -3.54
N ILE A 134 -1.82 10.61 -4.72
CA ILE A 134 -0.93 11.78 -4.90
C ILE A 134 -1.50 12.99 -4.16
N ALA A 135 -2.80 13.27 -4.31
CA ALA A 135 -3.47 14.38 -3.62
C ALA A 135 -3.46 14.22 -2.10
N ALA A 136 -3.45 13.00 -1.59
CA ALA A 136 -3.29 12.71 -0.17
C ALA A 136 -1.83 12.83 0.31
N GLY A 137 -0.86 13.08 -0.57
CA GLY A 137 0.54 13.32 -0.25
C GLY A 137 1.45 12.09 -0.37
N ALA A 138 1.01 11.02 -1.04
CA ALA A 138 1.90 9.87 -1.30
C ALA A 138 3.07 10.30 -2.20
N GLU A 139 4.31 10.04 -1.76
CA GLU A 139 5.51 10.36 -2.56
C GLU A 139 5.76 9.38 -3.71
N GLY A 140 5.16 8.21 -3.64
CA GLY A 140 5.23 7.21 -4.71
C GLY A 140 4.14 6.17 -4.60
N VAL A 141 3.92 5.50 -5.74
CA VAL A 141 2.98 4.38 -5.85
C VAL A 141 3.67 3.24 -6.58
N ILE A 142 3.62 2.05 -6.01
CA ILE A 142 4.12 0.81 -6.60
C ILE A 142 2.92 -0.10 -6.84
N PHE A 143 2.85 -0.68 -8.02
CA PHE A 143 1.76 -1.60 -8.35
C PHE A 143 2.13 -3.05 -8.06
N TRP A 144 1.20 -3.77 -7.50
CA TRP A 144 1.16 -5.22 -7.54
C TRP A 144 0.22 -5.65 -8.67
N THR A 145 0.69 -6.04 -9.86
CA THR A 145 2.10 -6.18 -10.25
C THR A 145 2.26 -5.83 -11.75
N LEU A 146 3.48 -5.71 -12.25
CA LEU A 146 3.69 -5.45 -13.67
C LEU A 146 3.40 -6.72 -14.49
N ASN A 147 4.08 -7.83 -14.19
CA ASN A 147 3.93 -9.11 -14.89
C ASN A 147 2.99 -10.04 -14.13
N GLN A 148 2.18 -10.79 -14.83
CA GLN A 148 1.39 -11.86 -14.23
C GLN A 148 2.29 -13.00 -13.75
N ARG A 149 1.92 -13.62 -12.63
CA ARG A 149 2.52 -14.87 -12.18
C ARG A 149 2.07 -16.02 -13.06
N ALA A 150 2.99 -16.94 -13.37
CA ALA A 150 2.69 -18.11 -14.18
C ALA A 150 2.05 -19.25 -13.37
N SER A 151 2.14 -19.24 -12.03
CA SER A 151 1.71 -20.34 -11.16
C SER A 151 1.33 -19.86 -9.77
N ALA A 152 0.82 -20.77 -8.95
CA ALA A 152 0.32 -20.58 -7.60
C ALA A 152 -1.04 -19.85 -7.56
N LEU A 153 -1.50 -19.47 -6.36
CA LEU A 153 -2.82 -18.89 -6.11
C LEU A 153 -3.11 -17.65 -6.95
N GLU A 154 -2.08 -16.83 -7.20
CA GLU A 154 -2.21 -15.58 -7.96
C GLU A 154 -1.87 -15.74 -9.46
N ALA A 155 -1.89 -16.97 -9.99
CA ALA A 155 -1.60 -17.20 -11.40
C ALA A 155 -2.59 -16.47 -12.32
N GLY A 156 -2.05 -15.65 -13.22
CA GLY A 156 -2.85 -14.83 -14.15
C GLY A 156 -3.56 -13.64 -13.53
N GLU A 157 -3.23 -13.28 -12.27
CA GLU A 157 -3.83 -12.16 -11.56
C GLU A 157 -2.89 -10.98 -11.40
N TRP A 158 -3.42 -9.83 -10.99
CA TRP A 158 -2.75 -8.58 -10.57
C TRP A 158 -1.95 -7.87 -11.67
N GLY A 159 -1.66 -8.50 -12.80
CA GLY A 159 -0.75 -7.96 -13.81
C GLY A 159 -1.30 -6.79 -14.61
N MET A 160 -0.44 -5.82 -14.89
CA MET A 160 -0.68 -4.76 -15.88
C MET A 160 -0.32 -5.21 -17.30
N LEU A 161 0.53 -6.24 -17.43
CA LEU A 161 0.83 -6.94 -18.68
C LEU A 161 0.08 -8.27 -18.72
N ASP A 162 -0.21 -8.76 -19.93
CA ASP A 162 -0.67 -10.15 -20.12
C ASP A 162 0.51 -11.14 -20.15
N PHE A 163 0.21 -12.43 -20.32
CA PHE A 163 1.24 -13.49 -20.39
C PHE A 163 2.19 -13.37 -21.58
N GLN A 164 1.80 -12.62 -22.62
CA GLN A 164 2.64 -12.34 -23.79
C GLN A 164 3.44 -11.03 -23.61
N GLY A 165 3.36 -10.38 -22.46
CA GLY A 165 4.04 -9.12 -22.19
C GLY A 165 3.37 -7.91 -22.84
N ARG A 166 2.13 -8.01 -23.33
CA ARG A 166 1.40 -6.90 -23.93
C ARG A 166 0.76 -6.06 -22.83
N PRO A 167 0.86 -4.72 -22.92
CA PRO A 167 0.27 -3.84 -21.92
C PRO A 167 -1.26 -3.85 -22.00
N SER A 168 -1.90 -3.88 -20.84
CA SER A 168 -3.31 -3.53 -20.71
C SER A 168 -3.50 -2.01 -20.84
N ASP A 169 -4.73 -1.53 -21.00
CA ASP A 169 -5.08 -0.12 -21.03
C ASP A 169 -4.73 0.62 -19.71
N ARG A 170 -4.57 -0.11 -18.62
CA ARG A 170 -4.20 0.43 -17.29
C ARG A 170 -2.76 0.94 -17.25
N LEU A 171 -1.83 0.28 -17.94
CA LEU A 171 -0.42 0.69 -17.93
C LEU A 171 -0.18 2.04 -18.61
N PRO A 172 -0.72 2.32 -19.81
CA PRO A 172 -0.68 3.68 -20.39
C PRO A 172 -1.34 4.73 -19.49
N ALA A 173 -2.47 4.42 -18.85
CA ALA A 173 -3.14 5.33 -17.93
C ALA A 173 -2.25 5.69 -16.72
N ALA A 174 -1.64 4.70 -16.10
CA ALA A 174 -0.68 4.92 -15.01
C ALA A 174 0.53 5.73 -15.46
N SER A 175 1.05 5.45 -16.66
CA SER A 175 2.19 6.17 -17.25
C SER A 175 1.86 7.65 -17.52
N GLU A 176 0.63 7.96 -17.92
CA GLU A 176 0.18 9.33 -18.14
C GLU A 176 0.15 10.12 -16.83
N VAL A 177 -0.42 9.54 -15.77
CA VAL A 177 -0.42 10.16 -14.44
C VAL A 177 1.02 10.41 -13.97
N ALA A 178 1.89 9.42 -14.10
CA ALA A 178 3.30 9.53 -13.68
C ALA A 178 4.04 10.63 -14.45
N ARG A 179 3.82 10.76 -15.77
CA ARG A 179 4.41 11.83 -16.60
C ARG A 179 3.92 13.20 -16.17
N THR A 180 2.61 13.33 -15.94
CA THR A 180 1.98 14.60 -15.50
C THR A 180 2.47 14.99 -14.11
N ALA A 181 2.48 14.08 -13.15
CA ALA A 181 3.00 14.34 -11.82
C ALA A 181 4.49 14.77 -11.84
N LYS A 182 5.31 14.08 -12.66
CA LYS A 182 6.72 14.44 -12.83
C LYS A 182 6.90 15.82 -13.46
N ALA A 183 6.09 16.18 -14.45
CA ALA A 183 6.14 17.49 -15.12
C ALA A 183 5.76 18.64 -14.18
N HIS A 184 4.90 18.36 -13.19
CA HIS A 184 4.39 19.35 -12.23
C HIS A 184 4.89 19.11 -10.78
N LYS A 185 6.05 18.46 -10.63
CA LYS A 185 6.56 18.07 -9.30
C LYS A 185 6.73 19.22 -8.30
N SER A 186 6.97 20.45 -8.76
CA SER A 186 7.06 21.62 -7.87
C SER A 186 5.72 21.93 -7.21
N PHE A 187 4.61 21.74 -7.93
CA PHE A 187 3.27 21.94 -7.39
C PHE A 187 2.91 20.96 -6.26
N PHE A 188 3.46 19.74 -6.30
CA PHE A 188 3.16 18.71 -5.29
C PHE A 188 4.14 18.71 -4.09
N ARG A 189 5.11 19.63 -4.07
CA ARG A 189 6.12 19.75 -2.99
C ARG A 189 5.94 20.95 -2.09
N GLU A 190 4.94 21.76 -2.38
CA GLU A 190 4.51 22.91 -1.56
C GLU A 190 3.40 22.50 -0.57
#